data_66b745b14a6c439444e06daff69df55a
#
_entry.id   66b745b14a6c439444e06daff69df55a
#
_cell.length_a   1.000
_cell.length_b   1.000
_cell.length_c   1.000
_cell.angle_alpha   90.00
_cell.angle_beta   90.00
_cell.angle_gamma   90.00
#
_symmetry.space_group_name_H-M   'P 1'
#
loop_
_entity.id
_entity.type
_entity.pdbx_description
1 polymer ?
#
loop_
_entity_poly.entity_id
_entity_poly.type
_entity_poly.pdbx_seq_one_letter_code
_entity_poly.pdbx_strand_id
1 'polypeptide(L)'
;MRKTYGYVRVSSQDQNEARQYLELLDMGIDKKYIYMDKLSGKDFNRSAYHKLVYKKLKQGDLLVVKSIDRLGRNYNEILQEWKYITKDKKVDIKILDMPLLDTDQKKDLIGTLIGDIVLQLLSFVAENERVNIHQRQAEGIRAAKMRGVRFGRPKIALPEDFEEIVYLWQQGELQSKEAIAISGLKYSTFYKKVKELEDGKLNSETSR
;
A
#
# COMPACT_ATOMS: atom_id res chain seq x y z
N MET A 1 -36.44 -7.94 -5.29
CA MET A 1 -36.34 -7.79 -3.81
C MET A 1 -34.98 -7.21 -3.53
N ARG A 2 -34.89 -6.07 -2.85
CA ARG A 2 -33.66 -5.39 -2.45
C ARG A 2 -32.86 -6.28 -1.52
N LYS A 3 -31.53 -6.40 -1.76
CA LYS A 3 -30.62 -7.11 -0.87
C LYS A 3 -29.65 -6.14 -0.22
N THR A 4 -29.30 -6.41 1.04
CA THR A 4 -28.28 -5.66 1.78
C THR A 4 -27.02 -6.50 1.88
N TYR A 5 -25.91 -5.93 1.48
CA TYR A 5 -24.58 -6.56 1.54
C TYR A 5 -23.66 -5.76 2.44
N GLY A 6 -22.83 -6.46 3.19
CA GLY A 6 -21.77 -5.88 3.99
C GLY A 6 -20.40 -6.12 3.37
N TYR A 7 -19.51 -5.14 3.47
CA TYR A 7 -18.11 -5.33 3.13
C TYR A 7 -17.18 -4.92 4.27
N VAL A 8 -16.27 -5.81 4.61
CA VAL A 8 -15.27 -5.65 5.67
C VAL A 8 -13.87 -5.75 5.07
N ARG A 9 -12.98 -4.86 5.47
CA ARG A 9 -11.57 -4.91 5.12
C ARG A 9 -10.72 -4.79 6.38
N VAL A 10 -9.86 -5.77 6.62
CA VAL A 10 -9.02 -5.84 7.82
C VAL A 10 -7.56 -6.01 7.44
N SER A 11 -6.64 -5.45 8.25
CA SER A 11 -5.23 -5.75 8.16
C SER A 11 -4.92 -7.02 8.97
N SER A 12 -3.85 -7.73 8.61
CA SER A 12 -3.45 -8.97 9.31
C SER A 12 -3.09 -8.77 10.80
N GLN A 13 -3.00 -7.51 11.27
CA GLN A 13 -2.67 -7.14 12.66
C GLN A 13 -3.84 -6.57 13.45
N ASP A 14 -5.05 -6.42 12.85
CA ASP A 14 -6.16 -5.76 13.51
C ASP A 14 -6.99 -6.72 14.36
N GLN A 15 -6.99 -6.48 15.67
CA GLN A 15 -7.99 -7.03 16.62
C GLN A 15 -9.41 -6.53 16.34
N ASN A 16 -9.59 -5.56 15.43
CA ASN A 16 -10.86 -4.95 15.05
C ASN A 16 -11.65 -5.73 13.98
N GLU A 17 -11.15 -6.86 13.51
CA GLU A 17 -11.84 -7.71 12.52
C GLU A 17 -13.21 -8.15 13.01
N ALA A 18 -13.25 -8.72 14.20
CA ALA A 18 -14.48 -9.22 14.82
C ALA A 18 -15.49 -8.08 15.04
N ARG A 19 -15.04 -6.90 15.43
CA ARG A 19 -15.90 -5.76 15.71
C ARG A 19 -16.64 -5.26 14.47
N GLN A 20 -15.94 -5.02 13.34
CA GLN A 20 -16.58 -4.57 12.09
C GLN A 20 -17.58 -5.61 11.57
N TYR A 21 -17.23 -6.88 11.68
CA TYR A 21 -18.09 -7.98 11.26
C TYR A 21 -19.35 -8.07 12.15
N LEU A 22 -19.19 -7.95 13.47
CA LEU A 22 -20.31 -7.96 14.43
C LEU A 22 -21.25 -6.77 14.21
N GLU A 23 -20.73 -5.56 13.98
CA GLU A 23 -21.56 -4.38 13.67
C GLU A 23 -22.47 -4.62 12.46
N LEU A 24 -21.98 -5.31 11.42
CA LEU A 24 -22.80 -5.64 10.26
C LEU A 24 -23.86 -6.72 10.56
N LEU A 25 -23.55 -7.69 11.43
CA LEU A 25 -24.52 -8.69 11.90
C LEU A 25 -25.61 -8.05 12.76
N ASP A 26 -25.24 -7.13 13.65
CA ASP A 26 -26.17 -6.41 14.52
C ASP A 26 -27.16 -5.55 13.72
N MET A 27 -26.77 -5.11 12.53
CA MET A 27 -27.65 -4.46 11.56
C MET A 27 -28.58 -5.44 10.82
N GLY A 28 -28.55 -6.72 11.16
CA GLY A 28 -29.38 -7.74 10.54
C GLY A 28 -28.90 -8.24 9.17
N ILE A 29 -27.65 -7.97 8.79
CA ILE A 29 -27.08 -8.48 7.53
C ILE A 29 -26.68 -9.95 7.75
N ASP A 30 -27.29 -10.85 6.97
CA ASP A 30 -26.98 -12.28 7.03
C ASP A 30 -25.51 -12.55 6.65
N LYS A 31 -24.85 -13.46 7.36
CA LYS A 31 -23.45 -13.85 7.14
C LYS A 31 -23.11 -14.13 5.68
N LYS A 32 -24.01 -14.74 4.92
CA LYS A 32 -23.84 -15.05 3.49
C LYS A 32 -23.72 -13.83 2.58
N TYR A 33 -24.13 -12.65 3.06
CA TYR A 33 -24.08 -11.39 2.34
C TYR A 33 -22.94 -10.48 2.84
N ILE A 34 -22.12 -10.92 3.80
CA ILE A 34 -20.94 -10.20 4.26
C ILE A 34 -19.71 -10.71 3.53
N TYR A 35 -19.02 -9.82 2.85
CA TYR A 35 -17.79 -10.09 2.08
C TYR A 35 -16.61 -9.49 2.84
N MET A 36 -15.50 -10.23 2.92
CA MET A 36 -14.33 -9.82 3.69
C MET A 36 -13.04 -10.05 2.91
N ASP A 37 -12.18 -9.03 2.91
CA ASP A 37 -10.79 -9.12 2.46
C ASP A 37 -9.83 -8.91 3.64
N LYS A 38 -8.87 -9.85 3.80
CA LYS A 38 -7.75 -9.74 4.74
C LYS A 38 -6.52 -9.29 3.97
N LEU A 39 -5.98 -8.14 4.34
CA LEU A 39 -4.81 -7.58 3.69
C LEU A 39 -3.55 -7.87 4.49
N SER A 40 -2.58 -8.55 3.92
CA SER A 40 -1.20 -8.54 4.39
C SER A 40 -0.50 -7.31 3.80
N GLY A 41 0.42 -6.68 4.55
CA GLY A 41 1.02 -5.39 4.20
C GLY A 41 1.71 -5.28 2.83
N LYS A 42 1.85 -6.40 2.09
CA LYS A 42 2.43 -6.47 0.75
C LYS A 42 1.41 -6.82 -0.34
N ASP A 43 0.30 -7.45 0.01
CA ASP A 43 -0.62 -7.99 -0.98
C ASP A 43 -1.98 -7.30 -0.89
N PHE A 44 -2.37 -6.61 -1.96
CA PHE A 44 -3.59 -5.82 -2.02
C PHE A 44 -4.66 -6.50 -2.87
N ASN A 45 -4.75 -7.81 -2.79
CA ASN A 45 -5.78 -8.54 -3.49
C ASN A 45 -7.14 -8.37 -2.79
N ARG A 46 -8.03 -7.55 -3.38
CA ARG A 46 -9.41 -7.30 -2.92
C ARG A 46 -10.39 -8.22 -3.64
N SER A 47 -10.12 -9.51 -3.64
CA SER A 47 -10.93 -10.48 -4.40
C SER A 47 -12.40 -10.54 -3.96
N ALA A 48 -12.66 -10.41 -2.65
CA ALA A 48 -14.02 -10.39 -2.12
C ALA A 48 -14.76 -9.09 -2.50
N TYR A 49 -14.09 -7.94 -2.45
CA TYR A 49 -14.64 -6.67 -2.93
C TYR A 49 -14.99 -6.72 -4.41
N HIS A 50 -14.05 -7.17 -5.24
CA HIS A 50 -14.27 -7.29 -6.68
C HIS A 50 -15.44 -8.24 -6.99
N LYS A 51 -15.52 -9.37 -6.31
CA LYS A 51 -16.65 -10.31 -6.43
C LYS A 51 -17.96 -9.64 -6.03
N LEU A 52 -17.97 -8.90 -4.93
CA LEU A 52 -19.16 -8.21 -4.44
C LEU A 52 -19.57 -7.12 -5.40
N VAL A 53 -18.71 -6.12 -5.61
CA VAL A 53 -19.04 -4.90 -6.34
C VAL A 53 -19.32 -5.18 -7.82
N TYR A 54 -18.46 -5.94 -8.48
CA TYR A 54 -18.57 -6.11 -9.94
C TYR A 54 -19.47 -7.28 -10.37
N LYS A 55 -19.66 -8.31 -9.51
CA LYS A 55 -20.40 -9.52 -9.90
C LYS A 55 -21.72 -9.75 -9.14
N LYS A 56 -21.85 -9.25 -7.90
CA LYS A 56 -23.01 -9.58 -7.04
C LYS A 56 -24.00 -8.44 -6.91
N LEU A 57 -23.54 -7.22 -6.67
CA LEU A 57 -24.40 -6.05 -6.51
C LEU A 57 -25.21 -5.77 -7.78
N LYS A 58 -26.50 -5.56 -7.59
CA LYS A 58 -27.47 -5.21 -8.62
C LYS A 58 -28.15 -3.90 -8.30
N GLN A 59 -28.72 -3.26 -9.31
CA GLN A 59 -29.48 -2.03 -9.15
C GLN A 59 -30.52 -2.15 -8.02
N GLY A 60 -30.53 -1.16 -7.12
CA GLY A 60 -31.45 -1.09 -5.98
C GLY A 60 -30.99 -1.84 -4.75
N ASP A 61 -29.88 -2.60 -4.79
CA ASP A 61 -29.27 -3.19 -3.59
C ASP A 61 -28.65 -2.12 -2.70
N LEU A 62 -28.30 -2.48 -1.45
CA LEU A 62 -27.61 -1.64 -0.48
C LEU A 62 -26.26 -2.26 -0.13
N LEU A 63 -25.19 -1.46 -0.27
CA LEU A 63 -23.85 -1.79 0.22
C LEU A 63 -23.61 -1.07 1.56
N VAL A 64 -23.30 -1.80 2.62
CA VAL A 64 -22.94 -1.25 3.93
C VAL A 64 -21.46 -1.45 4.16
N VAL A 65 -20.76 -0.37 4.50
CA VAL A 65 -19.34 -0.37 4.88
C VAL A 65 -19.14 0.42 6.18
N LYS A 66 -18.13 0.08 6.97
CA LYS A 66 -17.81 0.80 8.20
C LYS A 66 -17.39 2.24 7.91
N SER A 67 -16.45 2.41 7.01
CA SER A 67 -15.81 3.70 6.70
C SER A 67 -15.54 3.83 5.21
N ILE A 68 -15.39 5.07 4.72
CA ILE A 68 -15.22 5.37 3.31
C ILE A 68 -13.90 4.82 2.71
N ASP A 69 -12.86 4.70 3.52
CA ASP A 69 -11.57 4.13 3.13
C ASP A 69 -11.66 2.63 2.79
N ARG A 70 -12.79 1.98 3.05
CA ARG A 70 -13.08 0.62 2.59
C ARG A 70 -13.30 0.55 1.08
N LEU A 71 -13.73 1.65 0.47
CA LEU A 71 -13.97 1.72 -0.99
C LEU A 71 -12.67 1.83 -1.79
N GLY A 72 -11.65 2.55 -1.29
CA GLY A 72 -10.39 2.77 -2.00
C GLY A 72 -9.21 3.04 -1.07
N ARG A 73 -8.00 3.17 -1.64
CA ARG A 73 -6.74 3.46 -0.94
C ARG A 73 -6.38 4.93 -0.96
N ASN A 74 -6.85 5.60 -1.96
CA ASN A 74 -6.60 7.00 -2.21
C ASN A 74 -7.89 7.66 -2.69
N TYR A 75 -7.84 8.97 -2.74
CA TYR A 75 -8.93 9.80 -3.15
C TYR A 75 -9.57 9.41 -4.49
N ASN A 76 -8.74 9.28 -5.52
CA ASN A 76 -9.23 9.02 -6.86
C ASN A 76 -9.95 7.66 -6.96
N GLU A 77 -9.39 6.64 -6.29
CA GLU A 77 -9.99 5.32 -6.22
C GLU A 77 -11.33 5.35 -5.48
N ILE A 78 -11.40 6.05 -4.34
CA ILE A 78 -12.65 6.21 -3.57
C ILE A 78 -13.73 6.89 -4.42
N LEU A 79 -13.40 7.98 -5.11
CA LEU A 79 -14.35 8.68 -5.98
C LEU A 79 -14.83 7.83 -7.15
N GLN A 80 -13.91 7.10 -7.80
CA GLN A 80 -14.24 6.23 -8.91
C GLN A 80 -15.19 5.11 -8.48
N GLU A 81 -14.87 4.44 -7.35
CA GLU A 81 -15.70 3.37 -6.80
C GLU A 81 -17.06 3.90 -6.34
N TRP A 82 -17.08 5.05 -5.66
CA TRP A 82 -18.33 5.71 -5.27
C TRP A 82 -19.23 5.99 -6.48
N LYS A 83 -18.66 6.64 -7.49
CA LYS A 83 -19.41 6.96 -8.73
C LYS A 83 -19.90 5.69 -9.41
N TYR A 84 -19.03 4.69 -9.55
CA TYR A 84 -19.38 3.42 -10.16
C TYR A 84 -20.54 2.73 -9.44
N ILE A 85 -20.49 2.65 -8.10
CA ILE A 85 -21.52 1.99 -7.31
C ILE A 85 -22.84 2.77 -7.35
N THR A 86 -22.78 4.09 -7.09
CA THR A 86 -24.00 4.89 -6.91
C THR A 86 -24.63 5.34 -8.23
N LYS A 87 -23.82 5.74 -9.23
CA LYS A 87 -24.34 6.29 -10.49
C LYS A 87 -24.48 5.21 -11.58
N ASP A 88 -23.42 4.41 -11.78
CA ASP A 88 -23.42 3.45 -12.89
C ASP A 88 -24.22 2.19 -12.53
N LYS A 89 -23.99 1.63 -11.35
CA LYS A 89 -24.75 0.45 -10.87
C LYS A 89 -26.08 0.78 -10.20
N LYS A 90 -26.30 2.02 -9.79
CA LYS A 90 -27.49 2.47 -9.07
C LYS A 90 -27.74 1.64 -7.81
N VAL A 91 -26.66 1.39 -7.06
CA VAL A 91 -26.65 0.71 -5.76
C VAL A 91 -26.53 1.78 -4.69
N ASP A 92 -27.32 1.68 -3.63
CA ASP A 92 -27.22 2.58 -2.49
C ASP A 92 -26.00 2.20 -1.62
N ILE A 93 -25.37 3.21 -1.02
CA ILE A 93 -24.27 3.01 -0.06
C ILE A 93 -24.65 3.60 1.30
N LYS A 94 -24.34 2.84 2.36
CA LYS A 94 -24.41 3.29 3.75
C LYS A 94 -23.04 3.18 4.38
N ILE A 95 -22.56 4.30 4.93
CA ILE A 95 -21.27 4.38 5.65
C ILE A 95 -21.57 4.60 7.12
N LEU A 96 -21.17 3.65 7.97
CA LEU A 96 -21.62 3.63 9.37
C LEU A 96 -21.06 4.79 10.19
N ASP A 97 -19.81 5.18 9.96
CA ASP A 97 -19.17 6.30 10.66
C ASP A 97 -19.41 7.67 10.01
N MET A 98 -20.12 7.69 8.85
CA MET A 98 -20.45 8.92 8.14
C MET A 98 -21.90 8.91 7.62
N PRO A 99 -22.90 9.10 8.48
CA PRO A 99 -24.31 9.08 8.07
C PRO A 99 -24.67 10.13 6.99
N LEU A 100 -23.88 11.20 6.89
CA LEU A 100 -24.04 12.22 5.83
C LEU A 100 -23.85 11.66 4.43
N LEU A 101 -23.11 10.56 4.28
CA LEU A 101 -22.87 9.88 3.01
C LEU A 101 -23.82 8.70 2.75
N ASP A 102 -24.88 8.54 3.56
CA ASP A 102 -25.89 7.51 3.37
C ASP A 102 -26.81 7.90 2.18
N THR A 103 -26.69 7.17 1.07
CA THR A 103 -27.49 7.44 -0.14
C THR A 103 -28.88 6.81 -0.06
N ASP A 104 -29.11 5.88 0.87
CA ASP A 104 -30.40 5.22 1.04
C ASP A 104 -31.45 6.16 1.65
N GLN A 105 -31.04 6.98 2.62
CA GLN A 105 -31.94 7.92 3.29
C GLN A 105 -32.13 9.23 2.52
N LYS A 106 -31.18 9.59 1.64
CA LYS A 106 -31.15 10.89 0.97
C LYS A 106 -31.38 10.72 -0.54
N LYS A 107 -32.61 10.42 -0.90
CA LYS A 107 -33.02 10.29 -2.31
C LYS A 107 -33.41 11.62 -2.97
N ASP A 108 -33.40 12.72 -2.24
CA ASP A 108 -33.63 14.05 -2.79
C ASP A 108 -32.37 14.65 -3.45
N LEU A 109 -32.58 15.62 -4.31
CA LEU A 109 -31.52 16.30 -5.05
C LEU A 109 -30.50 16.96 -4.11
N ILE A 110 -31.00 17.55 -3.02
CA ILE A 110 -30.17 18.28 -2.03
C ILE A 110 -29.28 17.31 -1.26
N GLY A 111 -29.83 16.18 -0.82
CA GLY A 111 -29.06 15.15 -0.12
C GLY A 111 -27.95 14.55 -0.97
N THR A 112 -28.22 14.33 -2.27
CA THR A 112 -27.21 13.88 -3.22
C THR A 112 -26.09 14.93 -3.39
N LEU A 113 -26.44 16.21 -3.55
CA LEU A 113 -25.48 17.29 -3.69
C LEU A 113 -24.61 17.43 -2.44
N ILE A 114 -25.19 17.40 -1.25
CA ILE A 114 -24.45 17.45 0.02
C ILE A 114 -23.48 16.28 0.12
N GLY A 115 -23.90 15.08 -0.21
CA GLY A 115 -23.04 13.88 -0.24
C GLY A 115 -21.84 14.04 -1.17
N ASP A 116 -22.08 14.55 -2.39
CA ASP A 116 -21.01 14.79 -3.37
C ASP A 116 -20.03 15.87 -2.89
N ILE A 117 -20.50 16.94 -2.25
CA ILE A 117 -19.63 18.01 -1.68
C ILE A 117 -18.80 17.48 -0.51
N VAL A 118 -19.43 16.74 0.43
CA VAL A 118 -18.73 16.16 1.59
C VAL A 118 -17.65 15.18 1.10
N LEU A 119 -17.98 14.37 0.12
CA LEU A 119 -17.01 13.45 -0.49
C LEU A 119 -15.81 14.17 -1.08
N GLN A 120 -16.03 15.24 -1.84
CA GLN A 120 -14.96 16.07 -2.41
C GLN A 120 -14.11 16.72 -1.33
N LEU A 121 -14.73 17.27 -0.27
CA LEU A 121 -14.01 17.90 0.84
C LEU A 121 -13.12 16.92 1.58
N LEU A 122 -13.65 15.76 1.98
CA LEU A 122 -12.89 14.71 2.67
C LEU A 122 -11.69 14.24 1.83
N SER A 123 -11.89 14.19 0.58
CA SER A 123 -10.92 13.81 -0.41
C SER A 123 -9.78 14.81 -0.56
N PHE A 124 -10.12 16.08 -0.60
CA PHE A 124 -9.16 17.17 -0.59
C PHE A 124 -8.31 17.17 0.70
N VAL A 125 -8.95 16.96 1.85
CA VAL A 125 -8.25 16.87 3.14
C VAL A 125 -7.29 15.68 3.17
N ALA A 126 -7.72 14.51 2.69
CA ALA A 126 -6.86 13.31 2.64
C ALA A 126 -5.65 13.50 1.72
N GLU A 127 -5.82 14.15 0.56
CA GLU A 127 -4.70 14.42 -0.36
C GLU A 127 -3.72 15.43 0.24
N ASN A 128 -4.23 16.49 0.87
CA ASN A 128 -3.37 17.45 1.57
C ASN A 128 -2.56 16.81 2.70
N GLU A 129 -3.18 15.94 3.50
CA GLU A 129 -2.47 15.22 4.56
C GLU A 129 -1.34 14.36 3.97
N ARG A 130 -1.60 13.67 2.86
CA ARG A 130 -0.58 12.87 2.16
C ARG A 130 0.59 13.74 1.67
N VAL A 131 0.30 14.88 1.05
CA VAL A 131 1.33 15.84 0.60
C VAL A 131 2.15 16.33 1.78
N ASN A 132 1.51 16.70 2.87
CA ASN A 132 2.16 17.17 4.10
C ASN A 132 3.06 16.08 4.72
N ILE A 133 2.62 14.81 4.75
CA ILE A 133 3.43 13.68 5.23
C ILE A 133 4.70 13.53 4.37
N HIS A 134 4.56 13.54 3.05
CA HIS A 134 5.71 13.44 2.14
C HIS A 134 6.68 14.60 2.30
N GLN A 135 6.16 15.82 2.45
CA GLN A 135 7.00 17.00 2.68
C GLN A 135 7.79 16.88 3.99
N ARG A 136 7.10 16.59 5.11
CA ARG A 136 7.77 16.38 6.43
C ARG A 136 8.81 15.27 6.37
N GLN A 137 8.52 14.18 5.65
CA GLN A 137 9.46 13.08 5.46
C GLN A 137 10.70 13.53 4.67
N ALA A 138 10.52 14.28 3.58
CA ALA A 138 11.62 14.82 2.78
C ALA A 138 12.49 15.79 3.60
N GLU A 139 11.86 16.66 4.38
CA GLU A 139 12.56 17.59 5.29
C GLU A 139 13.33 16.83 6.37
N GLY A 140 12.73 15.80 6.98
CA GLY A 140 13.37 14.94 7.97
C GLY A 140 14.58 14.20 7.40
N ILE A 141 14.47 13.64 6.19
CA ILE A 141 15.59 12.98 5.47
C ILE A 141 16.70 14.00 5.18
N ARG A 142 16.36 15.20 4.72
CA ARG A 142 17.33 16.26 4.45
C ARG A 142 18.09 16.64 5.71
N ALA A 143 17.39 16.90 6.80
CA ALA A 143 17.98 17.24 8.09
C ALA A 143 18.87 16.10 8.65
N ALA A 144 18.48 14.85 8.47
CA ALA A 144 19.27 13.71 8.90
C ALA A 144 20.54 13.54 8.04
N LYS A 145 20.46 13.76 6.72
CA LYS A 145 21.63 13.77 5.83
C LYS A 145 22.63 14.87 6.22
N MET A 146 22.16 16.06 6.57
CA MET A 146 23.03 17.15 7.05
C MET A 146 23.75 16.81 8.34
N ARG A 147 23.18 15.92 9.18
CA ARG A 147 23.81 15.37 10.40
C ARG A 147 24.68 14.14 10.12
N GLY A 148 24.93 13.79 8.84
CA GLY A 148 25.78 12.66 8.47
C GLY A 148 25.07 11.29 8.49
N VAL A 149 23.76 11.24 8.73
CA VAL A 149 23.03 9.97 8.70
C VAL A 149 22.95 9.45 7.26
N ARG A 150 23.46 8.25 7.05
CA ARG A 150 23.40 7.55 5.77
C ARG A 150 22.09 6.77 5.65
N PHE A 151 21.38 6.97 4.54
CA PHE A 151 20.17 6.23 4.18
C PHE A 151 20.48 5.19 3.11
N GLY A 152 19.70 4.13 3.07
CA GLY A 152 19.77 3.06 2.11
C GLY A 152 20.29 1.76 2.72
N ARG A 153 20.52 0.77 1.86
CA ARG A 153 21.04 -0.53 2.28
C ARG A 153 22.50 -0.34 2.77
N PRO A 154 22.90 -0.93 3.90
CA PRO A 154 24.27 -0.94 4.33
C PRO A 154 25.22 -1.42 3.23
N LYS A 155 26.36 -0.76 3.08
CA LYS A 155 27.38 -1.23 2.14
C LYS A 155 27.89 -2.61 2.60
N ILE A 156 28.10 -3.49 1.63
CA ILE A 156 28.70 -4.79 1.91
C ILE A 156 30.16 -4.54 2.24
N ALA A 157 30.59 -4.97 3.44
CA ALA A 157 31.99 -4.94 3.81
C ALA A 157 32.76 -5.88 2.86
N LEU A 158 33.85 -5.39 2.30
CA LEU A 158 34.76 -6.21 1.52
C LEU A 158 35.81 -6.79 2.47
N PRO A 159 36.32 -8.00 2.22
CA PRO A 159 37.48 -8.52 2.94
C PRO A 159 38.70 -7.63 2.70
N GLU A 160 39.61 -7.57 3.66
CA GLU A 160 40.79 -6.70 3.59
C GLU A 160 41.72 -7.07 2.42
N ASP A 161 41.75 -8.34 2.07
CA ASP A 161 42.52 -8.94 0.97
C ASP A 161 41.76 -8.95 -0.38
N PHE A 162 40.64 -8.21 -0.51
CA PHE A 162 39.81 -8.24 -1.73
C PHE A 162 40.59 -7.84 -2.99
N GLU A 163 41.47 -6.85 -2.91
CA GLU A 163 42.27 -6.41 -4.05
C GLU A 163 43.29 -7.49 -4.48
N GLU A 164 43.89 -8.20 -3.52
CA GLU A 164 44.80 -9.30 -3.76
C GLU A 164 44.08 -10.50 -4.39
N ILE A 165 42.89 -10.84 -3.89
CA ILE A 165 42.03 -11.90 -4.47
C ILE A 165 41.70 -11.57 -5.93
N VAL A 166 41.35 -10.32 -6.23
CA VAL A 166 41.04 -9.88 -7.59
C VAL A 166 42.28 -9.95 -8.49
N TYR A 167 43.44 -9.53 -7.99
CA TYR A 167 44.72 -9.59 -8.73
C TYR A 167 45.07 -11.04 -9.09
N LEU A 168 45.09 -11.97 -8.12
CA LEU A 168 45.39 -13.38 -8.35
C LEU A 168 44.39 -14.04 -9.34
N TRP A 169 43.12 -13.66 -9.25
CA TRP A 169 42.11 -14.10 -10.21
C TRP A 169 42.35 -13.58 -11.62
N GLN A 170 42.74 -12.32 -11.78
CA GLN A 170 43.09 -11.74 -13.09
C GLN A 170 44.34 -12.32 -13.70
N GLN A 171 45.34 -12.74 -12.88
CA GLN A 171 46.56 -13.42 -13.34
C GLN A 171 46.28 -14.91 -13.69
N GLY A 172 45.11 -15.44 -13.42
CA GLY A 172 44.75 -16.82 -13.66
C GLY A 172 45.26 -17.81 -12.62
N GLU A 173 45.80 -17.31 -11.50
CA GLU A 173 46.27 -18.13 -10.36
C GLU A 173 45.09 -18.66 -9.51
N LEU A 174 43.95 -17.99 -9.53
CA LEU A 174 42.72 -18.42 -8.91
C LEU A 174 41.60 -18.60 -9.95
N GLN A 175 40.85 -19.67 -9.82
CA GLN A 175 39.62 -19.84 -10.61
C GLN A 175 38.52 -18.91 -10.06
N SER A 176 37.56 -18.51 -10.92
CA SER A 176 36.45 -17.64 -10.53
C SER A 176 35.64 -18.18 -9.33
N LYS A 177 35.46 -19.49 -9.24
CA LYS A 177 34.76 -20.11 -8.11
C LYS A 177 35.54 -19.98 -6.80
N GLU A 178 36.86 -20.11 -6.84
CA GLU A 178 37.75 -19.99 -5.71
C GLU A 178 37.83 -18.55 -5.21
N ALA A 179 38.01 -17.58 -6.11
CA ALA A 179 38.04 -16.17 -5.77
C ALA A 179 36.72 -15.71 -5.12
N ILE A 180 35.58 -16.15 -5.64
CA ILE A 180 34.26 -15.87 -5.04
C ILE A 180 34.14 -16.49 -3.64
N ALA A 181 34.57 -17.76 -3.48
CA ALA A 181 34.50 -18.46 -2.20
C ALA A 181 35.38 -17.78 -1.13
N ILE A 182 36.63 -17.42 -1.48
CA ILE A 182 37.58 -16.76 -0.58
C ILE A 182 37.05 -15.37 -0.18
N SER A 183 36.51 -14.60 -1.15
CA SER A 183 35.93 -13.27 -0.88
C SER A 183 34.69 -13.28 0.00
N GLY A 184 34.03 -14.43 0.18
CA GLY A 184 32.77 -14.56 0.92
C GLY A 184 31.58 -13.83 0.29
N LEU A 185 31.74 -13.32 -0.94
CA LEU A 185 30.72 -12.56 -1.64
C LEU A 185 29.83 -13.48 -2.50
N LYS A 186 28.62 -13.01 -2.80
CA LYS A 186 27.79 -13.67 -3.83
C LYS A 186 28.33 -13.35 -5.22
N TYR A 187 28.13 -14.29 -6.15
CA TYR A 187 28.56 -14.18 -7.56
C TYR A 187 28.36 -12.78 -8.17
N SER A 188 27.12 -12.30 -8.17
CA SER A 188 26.79 -10.99 -8.76
C SER A 188 27.44 -9.80 -8.03
N THR A 189 27.66 -9.95 -6.71
CA THR A 189 28.31 -8.92 -5.90
C THR A 189 29.80 -8.87 -6.17
N PHE A 190 30.47 -10.02 -6.30
CA PHE A 190 31.90 -10.13 -6.61
C PHE A 190 32.21 -9.37 -7.90
N TYR A 191 31.58 -9.73 -9.03
CA TYR A 191 31.83 -9.07 -10.32
C TYR A 191 31.49 -7.59 -10.33
N LYS A 192 30.43 -7.20 -9.61
CA LYS A 192 30.10 -5.77 -9.46
C LYS A 192 31.21 -5.03 -8.72
N LYS A 193 31.79 -5.63 -7.68
CA LYS A 193 32.85 -5.02 -6.88
C LYS A 193 34.20 -5.00 -7.61
N VAL A 194 34.50 -6.03 -8.41
CA VAL A 194 35.65 -6.02 -9.32
C VAL A 194 35.55 -4.84 -10.28
N LYS A 195 34.40 -4.65 -10.93
CA LYS A 195 34.20 -3.53 -11.84
C LYS A 195 34.31 -2.16 -11.14
N GLU A 196 33.79 -2.04 -9.93
CA GLU A 196 33.92 -0.81 -9.11
C GLU A 196 35.40 -0.53 -8.76
N LEU A 197 36.23 -1.57 -8.56
CA LEU A 197 37.68 -1.47 -8.35
C LEU A 197 38.40 -1.00 -9.62
N GLU A 198 38.12 -1.64 -10.75
CA GLU A 198 38.67 -1.28 -12.04
C GLU A 198 38.32 0.16 -12.46
N ASP A 199 37.10 0.60 -12.20
CA ASP A 199 36.64 1.97 -12.47
C ASP A 199 37.25 3.01 -11.48
N GLY A 200 38.13 2.62 -10.56
CA GLY A 200 38.77 3.50 -9.57
C GLY A 200 37.82 4.04 -8.47
N LYS A 201 36.61 3.49 -8.36
CA LYS A 201 35.58 3.97 -7.43
C LYS A 201 35.69 3.39 -6.03
N LEU A 202 36.43 2.29 -5.85
CA LEU A 202 36.57 1.63 -4.55
C LEU A 202 37.54 2.39 -3.62
N ASN A 203 38.61 2.97 -4.17
CA ASN A 203 39.67 3.64 -3.39
C ASN A 203 39.29 5.05 -2.89
N SER A 204 38.24 5.67 -3.44
CA SER A 204 37.78 6.99 -2.99
C SER A 204 36.87 6.94 -1.76
N GLU A 205 36.48 5.76 -1.30
CA GLU A 205 35.50 5.59 -0.21
C GLU A 205 36.09 5.11 1.12
N THR A 206 37.37 4.67 1.13
CA THR A 206 38.05 4.21 2.36
C THR A 206 38.69 5.37 3.15
N SER A 207 38.72 6.58 2.57
CA SER A 207 39.37 7.76 3.14
C SER A 207 38.43 8.84 3.66
N ARG A 208 37.23 8.48 4.14
CA ARG A 208 36.34 9.44 4.82
C ARG A 208 35.61 8.84 6.00
#